data_44b74089b957c6eecfa5d728f50b97b1
#
_entry.id   44b74089b957c6eecfa5d728f50b97b1
#
_cell.length_a   1.000
_cell.length_b   1.000
_cell.length_c   1.000
_cell.angle_alpha   90.00
_cell.angle_beta   90.00
_cell.angle_gamma   90.00
#
_symmetry.space_group_name_H-M   'P 1'
#
loop_
_entity.id
_entity.type
_entity.pdbx_description
1 polymer ?
#
loop_
_entity_poly.entity_id
_entity_poly.type
_entity_poly.pdbx_seq_one_letter_code
_entity_poly.pdbx_strand_id
1 'polypeptide(L)'
;MEIYKNGKIYLQSLSSMLPPIILEPKEGTDILDMAAAPGGKTTQIAALSNNQCFITACEKNKIRLDRLKYNLEKQGATSTNIMNIDARKLDDFFSFDKVLLDAPCSGSGTLNTNDKNLEKYFTKELIQRSEKTQSELLQKAINVLKPGNEMVYSTCSILQEENEENIQKYIKKGLVEIVPINLMQYEEIPKLPTKIEGTMCICPDELYEGFFVAKLRKKTK
;
A
#
# COMPACT_ATOMS: atom_id res chain seq x y z
N MET A 1 -10.65 15.15 -20.80
CA MET A 1 -11.94 14.58 -20.38
C MET A 1 -12.54 15.45 -19.27
N GLU A 2 -13.80 15.85 -19.44
CA GLU A 2 -14.52 16.70 -18.48
C GLU A 2 -14.76 16.01 -17.15
N ILE A 3 -15.07 14.70 -17.17
CA ILE A 3 -15.27 13.87 -15.97
C ILE A 3 -14.04 13.84 -15.05
N TYR A 4 -12.82 13.91 -15.61
CA TYR A 4 -11.58 14.01 -14.83
C TYR A 4 -11.41 15.41 -14.22
N LYS A 5 -11.67 16.46 -15.02
CA LYS A 5 -11.57 17.86 -14.54
C LYS A 5 -12.53 18.11 -13.38
N ASN A 6 -13.74 17.55 -13.46
CA ASN A 6 -14.79 17.70 -12.45
C ASN A 6 -14.64 16.73 -11.26
N GLY A 7 -13.50 16.04 -11.11
CA GLY A 7 -13.23 15.16 -9.99
C GLY A 7 -14.08 13.89 -9.90
N LYS A 8 -14.79 13.52 -10.98
CA LYS A 8 -15.63 12.31 -10.99
C LYS A 8 -14.85 11.01 -11.14
N ILE A 9 -13.62 11.08 -11.59
CA ILE A 9 -12.70 9.95 -11.71
C ILE A 9 -11.29 10.34 -11.27
N TYR A 10 -10.57 9.38 -10.68
CA TYR A 10 -9.15 9.46 -10.40
C TYR A 10 -8.40 8.52 -11.34
N LEU A 11 -7.36 9.02 -12.04
CA LEU A 11 -6.52 8.19 -12.91
C LEU A 11 -5.48 7.47 -12.07
N GLN A 12 -5.50 6.14 -12.09
CA GLN A 12 -4.63 5.29 -11.29
C GLN A 12 -4.21 4.06 -12.12
N SER A 13 -3.00 3.55 -11.90
CA SER A 13 -2.57 2.27 -12.45
C SER A 13 -3.47 1.14 -11.96
N LEU A 14 -3.81 0.19 -12.81
CA LEU A 14 -4.67 -0.95 -12.46
C LEU A 14 -4.08 -1.76 -11.31
N SER A 15 -2.76 -1.97 -11.31
CA SER A 15 -2.06 -2.66 -10.21
C SER A 15 -2.21 -1.90 -8.87
N SER A 16 -2.10 -0.57 -8.91
CA SER A 16 -2.24 0.29 -7.73
C SER A 16 -3.65 0.32 -7.14
N MET A 17 -4.67 -0.10 -7.90
CA MET A 17 -6.05 -0.18 -7.42
C MET A 17 -6.33 -1.40 -6.54
N LEU A 18 -5.49 -2.44 -6.60
CA LEU A 18 -5.75 -3.71 -5.90
C LEU A 18 -5.64 -3.62 -4.37
N PRO A 19 -4.64 -2.94 -3.76
CA PRO A 19 -4.52 -2.91 -2.31
C PRO A 19 -5.76 -2.40 -1.57
N PRO A 20 -6.44 -1.30 -1.98
CA PRO A 20 -7.69 -0.88 -1.37
C PRO A 20 -8.83 -1.89 -1.52
N ILE A 21 -8.91 -2.60 -2.67
CA ILE A 21 -9.92 -3.63 -2.90
C ILE A 21 -9.69 -4.81 -1.95
N ILE A 22 -8.44 -5.29 -1.84
CA ILE A 22 -8.04 -6.40 -0.97
C ILE A 22 -8.16 -6.03 0.52
N LEU A 23 -8.00 -4.74 0.87
CA LEU A 23 -8.19 -4.23 2.22
C LEU A 23 -9.64 -4.36 2.68
N GLU A 24 -10.61 -4.30 1.76
CA GLU A 24 -12.05 -4.42 2.04
C GLU A 24 -12.51 -3.41 3.12
N PRO A 25 -12.43 -2.09 2.84
CA PRO A 25 -12.86 -1.08 3.79
C PRO A 25 -14.34 -1.23 4.10
N LYS A 26 -14.71 -1.13 5.38
CA LYS A 26 -16.10 -1.27 5.85
C LYS A 26 -16.53 -0.01 6.59
N GLU A 27 -17.84 0.26 6.59
CA GLU A 27 -18.45 1.32 7.37
C GLU A 27 -18.03 1.24 8.86
N GLY A 28 -17.76 2.39 9.46
CA GLY A 28 -17.40 2.51 10.87
C GLY A 28 -15.99 2.02 11.24
N THR A 29 -15.18 1.57 10.28
CA THR A 29 -13.80 1.13 10.58
C THR A 29 -12.81 2.27 10.61
N ASP A 30 -11.84 2.22 11.56
CA ASP A 30 -10.68 3.09 11.60
C ASP A 30 -9.57 2.51 10.73
N ILE A 31 -9.17 3.24 9.69
CA ILE A 31 -8.19 2.80 8.70
C ILE A 31 -6.99 3.75 8.70
N LEU A 32 -5.79 3.20 8.78
CA LEU A 32 -4.55 3.93 8.59
C LEU A 32 -3.98 3.70 7.18
N ASP A 33 -3.73 4.78 6.44
CA ASP A 33 -2.91 4.78 5.23
C ASP A 33 -1.55 5.40 5.56
N MET A 34 -0.50 4.57 5.59
CA MET A 34 0.81 4.94 6.14
C MET A 34 1.69 5.73 5.18
N ALA A 35 1.41 5.74 3.89
CA ALA A 35 2.19 6.43 2.86
C ALA A 35 1.26 6.98 1.77
N ALA A 36 0.30 7.80 2.18
CA ALA A 36 -0.93 8.10 1.46
C ALA A 36 -0.74 8.88 0.15
N ALA A 37 0.28 9.74 0.06
CA ALA A 37 0.44 10.59 -1.11
C ALA A 37 0.84 9.81 -2.39
N PRO A 38 0.24 10.14 -3.54
CA PRO A 38 -0.54 11.36 -3.84
C PRO A 38 -2.04 11.28 -3.53
N GLY A 39 -2.57 10.15 -2.97
CA GLY A 39 -3.95 10.04 -2.52
C GLY A 39 -4.84 9.07 -3.30
N GLY A 40 -4.33 8.42 -4.34
CA GLY A 40 -5.14 7.49 -5.16
C GLY A 40 -5.74 6.34 -4.36
N LYS A 41 -4.95 5.70 -3.50
CA LYS A 41 -5.43 4.59 -2.65
C LYS A 41 -6.34 5.11 -1.54
N THR A 42 -6.00 6.24 -0.93
CA THR A 42 -6.81 6.88 0.11
C THR A 42 -8.20 7.27 -0.41
N THR A 43 -8.27 7.92 -1.58
CA THR A 43 -9.56 8.28 -2.22
C THR A 43 -10.37 7.06 -2.61
N GLN A 44 -9.72 5.98 -3.04
CA GLN A 44 -10.37 4.73 -3.36
C GLN A 44 -10.95 4.05 -2.11
N ILE A 45 -10.24 4.06 -0.96
CA ILE A 45 -10.78 3.58 0.33
C ILE A 45 -12.03 4.38 0.70
N ALA A 46 -11.96 5.71 0.60
CA ALA A 46 -13.11 6.57 0.89
C ALA A 46 -14.30 6.25 -0.03
N ALA A 47 -14.07 6.06 -1.33
CA ALA A 47 -15.11 5.71 -2.29
C ALA A 47 -15.72 4.33 -2.03
N LEU A 48 -14.90 3.30 -1.77
CA LEU A 48 -15.37 1.93 -1.48
C LEU A 48 -16.22 1.84 -0.20
N SER A 49 -15.98 2.72 0.77
CA SER A 49 -16.75 2.82 2.01
C SER A 49 -17.85 3.89 1.98
N ASN A 50 -18.12 4.52 0.82
CA ASN A 50 -19.04 5.66 0.70
C ASN A 50 -18.75 6.78 1.71
N ASN A 51 -17.48 7.07 2.01
CA ASN A 51 -17.03 7.97 3.08
C ASN A 51 -17.53 7.60 4.50
N GLN A 52 -17.84 6.33 4.75
CA GLN A 52 -18.36 5.87 6.03
C GLN A 52 -17.33 5.18 6.93
N CYS A 53 -16.06 5.14 6.52
CA CYS A 53 -14.93 4.77 7.38
C CYS A 53 -14.17 6.03 7.86
N PHE A 54 -13.34 5.89 8.90
CA PHE A 54 -12.46 6.94 9.39
C PHE A 54 -11.05 6.67 8.90
N ILE A 55 -10.53 7.51 8.00
CA ILE A 55 -9.21 7.31 7.41
C ILE A 55 -8.21 8.27 8.07
N THR A 56 -7.11 7.74 8.61
CA THR A 56 -5.93 8.53 8.95
C THR A 56 -4.89 8.34 7.86
N ALA A 57 -4.54 9.42 7.15
CA ALA A 57 -3.62 9.41 6.02
C ALA A 57 -2.31 10.11 6.39
N CYS A 58 -1.20 9.38 6.41
CA CYS A 58 0.13 9.88 6.76
C CYS A 58 0.96 10.19 5.52
N GLU A 59 1.60 11.35 5.50
CA GLU A 59 2.63 11.70 4.52
C GLU A 59 3.68 12.62 5.16
N LYS A 60 4.96 12.23 5.07
CA LYS A 60 6.07 12.99 5.68
C LYS A 60 6.55 14.16 4.83
N ASN A 61 6.45 14.04 3.51
CA ASN A 61 6.92 15.06 2.57
C ASN A 61 5.85 16.13 2.35
N LYS A 62 6.15 17.37 2.69
CA LYS A 62 5.20 18.49 2.61
C LYS A 62 4.64 18.71 1.19
N ILE A 63 5.48 18.63 0.15
CA ILE A 63 5.04 18.83 -1.23
C ILE A 63 4.08 17.70 -1.66
N ARG A 64 4.37 16.46 -1.27
CA ARG A 64 3.48 15.33 -1.54
C ARG A 64 2.19 15.41 -0.72
N LEU A 65 2.27 15.92 0.51
CA LEU A 65 1.11 16.17 1.35
C LEU A 65 0.13 17.18 0.71
N ASP A 66 0.65 18.25 0.09
CA ASP A 66 -0.20 19.22 -0.59
C ASP A 66 -0.93 18.60 -1.80
N ARG A 67 -0.26 17.69 -2.52
CA ARG A 67 -0.91 16.90 -3.58
C ARG A 67 -1.98 15.96 -3.03
N LEU A 68 -1.70 15.31 -1.89
CA LEU A 68 -2.67 14.46 -1.19
C LEU A 68 -3.93 15.27 -0.84
N LYS A 69 -3.77 16.42 -0.18
CA LYS A 69 -4.88 17.31 0.18
C LYS A 69 -5.74 17.67 -1.03
N TYR A 70 -5.08 18.16 -2.09
CA TYR A 70 -5.76 18.53 -3.33
C TYR A 70 -6.56 17.37 -3.93
N ASN A 71 -5.99 16.16 -3.97
CA ASN A 71 -6.65 14.99 -4.54
C ASN A 71 -7.81 14.50 -3.67
N LEU A 72 -7.68 14.51 -2.35
CA LEU A 72 -8.77 14.18 -1.42
C LEU A 72 -9.95 15.13 -1.57
N GLU A 73 -9.69 16.43 -1.61
CA GLU A 73 -10.72 17.44 -1.81
C GLU A 73 -11.40 17.26 -3.19
N LYS A 74 -10.60 17.14 -4.26
CA LYS A 74 -11.10 16.96 -5.63
C LYS A 74 -11.99 15.73 -5.78
N GLN A 75 -11.66 14.63 -5.06
CA GLN A 75 -12.40 13.36 -5.14
C GLN A 75 -13.51 13.25 -4.09
N GLY A 76 -13.70 14.27 -3.24
CA GLY A 76 -14.73 14.26 -2.21
C GLY A 76 -14.48 13.21 -1.11
N ALA A 77 -13.23 12.91 -0.79
CA ALA A 77 -12.85 12.00 0.31
C ALA A 77 -12.93 12.75 1.65
N THR A 78 -14.15 12.93 2.17
CA THR A 78 -14.44 13.76 3.34
C THR A 78 -14.15 13.08 4.68
N SER A 79 -14.04 11.75 4.70
CA SER A 79 -13.81 10.95 5.91
C SER A 79 -12.32 10.77 6.26
N THR A 80 -11.45 11.68 5.79
CA THR A 80 -10.00 11.53 5.91
C THR A 80 -9.38 12.62 6.78
N ASN A 81 -8.68 12.18 7.84
CA ASN A 81 -7.79 13.02 8.64
C ASN A 81 -6.35 12.90 8.11
N ILE A 82 -5.72 14.05 7.79
CA ILE A 82 -4.39 14.10 7.19
C ILE A 82 -3.36 14.44 8.24
N MET A 83 -2.30 13.64 8.35
CA MET A 83 -1.19 13.86 9.26
C MET A 83 0.11 14.09 8.48
N ASN A 84 0.75 15.25 8.68
CA ASN A 84 2.09 15.48 8.14
C ASN A 84 3.15 14.85 9.06
N ILE A 85 3.30 13.55 8.97
CA ILE A 85 4.19 12.77 9.83
C ILE A 85 4.82 11.62 9.05
N ASP A 86 6.02 11.25 9.43
CA ASP A 86 6.57 9.93 9.08
C ASP A 86 5.82 8.88 9.91
N ALA A 87 5.10 7.97 9.25
CA ALA A 87 4.27 6.98 9.93
C ALA A 87 5.05 6.08 10.91
N ARG A 88 6.38 5.94 10.75
CA ARG A 88 7.24 5.26 11.73
C ARG A 88 7.25 5.94 13.10
N LYS A 89 6.92 7.24 13.15
CA LYS A 89 6.88 8.08 14.36
C LYS A 89 5.48 8.20 14.96
N LEU A 90 4.48 7.51 14.42
CA LEU A 90 3.17 7.44 15.06
C LEU A 90 3.32 6.89 16.46
N ASP A 91 2.54 7.46 17.41
CA ASP A 91 2.49 6.95 18.77
C ASP A 91 1.90 5.52 18.77
N ASP A 92 2.46 4.64 19.59
CA ASP A 92 2.00 3.25 19.71
C ASP A 92 0.65 3.14 20.44
N PHE A 93 0.12 4.24 21.01
CA PHE A 93 -1.26 4.31 21.52
C PHE A 93 -2.32 4.37 20.40
N PHE A 94 -1.96 4.73 19.17
CA PHE A 94 -2.87 4.59 18.06
C PHE A 94 -3.24 3.13 17.83
N SER A 95 -4.51 2.88 17.52
CA SER A 95 -5.05 1.54 17.32
C SER A 95 -6.08 1.55 16.20
N PHE A 96 -5.79 0.85 15.10
CA PHE A 96 -6.60 0.85 13.88
C PHE A 96 -7.23 -0.51 13.61
N ASP A 97 -8.41 -0.51 13.00
CA ASP A 97 -9.09 -1.73 12.56
C ASP A 97 -8.45 -2.29 11.30
N LYS A 98 -7.96 -1.43 10.42
CA LYS A 98 -7.24 -1.83 9.21
C LYS A 98 -6.06 -0.91 8.96
N VAL A 99 -5.02 -1.45 8.33
CA VAL A 99 -3.85 -0.67 7.90
C VAL A 99 -3.55 -0.96 6.44
N LEU A 100 -3.39 0.11 5.65
CA LEU A 100 -2.78 0.06 4.33
C LEU A 100 -1.34 0.54 4.44
N LEU A 101 -0.41 -0.33 4.07
CA LEU A 101 1.00 0.02 3.90
C LEU A 101 1.40 -0.22 2.45
N ASP A 102 1.13 0.78 1.59
CA ASP A 102 1.74 0.85 0.27
C ASP A 102 3.14 1.42 0.42
N ALA A 103 4.10 0.53 0.62
CA ALA A 103 5.40 0.92 1.13
C ALA A 103 6.28 1.57 0.05
N PRO A 104 7.05 2.62 0.40
CA PRO A 104 8.05 3.17 -0.49
C PRO A 104 9.06 2.07 -0.84
N CYS A 105 9.35 1.92 -2.13
CA CYS A 105 10.18 0.83 -2.66
C CYS A 105 11.15 1.33 -3.75
N SER A 106 11.93 0.43 -4.30
CA SER A 106 12.85 0.72 -5.41
C SER A 106 12.13 1.07 -6.71
N GLY A 107 10.85 0.67 -6.85
CA GLY A 107 10.08 0.84 -8.08
C GLY A 107 10.44 -0.16 -9.18
N SER A 108 11.01 -1.32 -8.84
CA SER A 108 11.46 -2.31 -9.83
C SER A 108 10.37 -2.81 -10.77
N GLY A 109 9.09 -2.75 -10.34
CA GLY A 109 7.94 -3.13 -11.17
C GLY A 109 7.51 -2.08 -12.19
N THR A 110 8.08 -0.87 -12.13
CA THR A 110 7.73 0.27 -12.99
C THR A 110 8.90 0.75 -13.86
N LEU A 111 9.98 -0.03 -13.89
CA LEU A 111 11.18 0.34 -14.62
C LEU A 111 10.98 0.30 -16.13
N ASN A 112 11.46 1.33 -16.80
CA ASN A 112 11.61 1.32 -18.26
C ASN A 112 13.00 0.80 -18.62
N THR A 113 13.08 -0.42 -19.12
CA THR A 113 14.34 -1.07 -19.51
C THR A 113 15.06 -0.36 -20.67
N ASN A 114 14.37 0.51 -21.40
CA ASN A 114 14.95 1.34 -22.44
C ASN A 114 15.58 2.65 -21.92
N ASP A 115 15.46 2.95 -20.63
CA ASP A 115 16.05 4.14 -20.04
C ASP A 115 17.58 3.96 -19.88
N LYS A 116 18.33 4.73 -20.66
CA LYS A 116 19.81 4.71 -20.67
C LYS A 116 20.43 5.14 -19.32
N ASN A 117 19.66 5.76 -18.43
CA ASN A 117 20.12 6.20 -17.12
C ASN A 117 19.69 5.24 -16.00
N LEU A 118 19.08 4.11 -16.31
CA LEU A 118 18.54 3.16 -15.34
C LEU A 118 19.56 2.80 -14.26
N GLU A 119 20.78 2.46 -14.63
CA GLU A 119 21.86 2.07 -13.71
C GLU A 119 22.29 3.18 -12.74
N LYS A 120 22.02 4.46 -13.06
CA LYS A 120 22.40 5.60 -12.21
C LYS A 120 21.50 5.75 -11.00
N TYR A 121 20.20 5.36 -11.11
CA TYR A 121 19.25 5.53 -10.04
C TYR A 121 18.70 4.22 -9.47
N PHE A 122 18.70 3.13 -10.24
CA PHE A 122 18.32 1.81 -9.76
C PHE A 122 19.56 1.04 -9.28
N THR A 123 19.89 1.19 -8.00
CA THR A 123 21.13 0.68 -7.40
C THR A 123 20.84 -0.29 -6.24
N LYS A 124 21.83 -1.10 -5.88
CA LYS A 124 21.74 -2.00 -4.71
C LYS A 124 21.51 -1.21 -3.42
N GLU A 125 22.10 -0.04 -3.28
CA GLU A 125 21.93 0.85 -2.12
C GLU A 125 20.50 1.36 -2.02
N LEU A 126 19.85 1.65 -3.16
CA LEU A 126 18.42 2.01 -3.19
C LEU A 126 17.57 0.87 -2.65
N ILE A 127 17.78 -0.36 -3.14
CA ILE A 127 17.04 -1.55 -2.71
C ILE A 127 17.20 -1.78 -1.20
N GLN A 128 18.45 -1.80 -0.70
CA GLN A 128 18.73 -2.00 0.72
C GLN A 128 18.11 -0.93 1.61
N ARG A 129 18.16 0.35 1.19
CA ARG A 129 17.53 1.45 1.92
C ARG A 129 16.01 1.33 1.92
N SER A 130 15.42 0.90 0.81
CA SER A 130 13.98 0.68 0.70
C SER A 130 13.53 -0.47 1.60
N GLU A 131 14.21 -1.62 1.55
CA GLU A 131 13.96 -2.78 2.41
C GLU A 131 13.98 -2.40 3.90
N LYS A 132 15.01 -1.66 4.33
CA LYS A 132 15.10 -1.18 5.72
C LYS A 132 13.91 -0.30 6.09
N THR A 133 13.56 0.67 5.24
CA THR A 133 12.43 1.57 5.47
C THR A 133 11.10 0.81 5.53
N GLN A 134 10.90 -0.15 4.63
CA GLN A 134 9.73 -1.02 4.60
C GLN A 134 9.62 -1.86 5.86
N SER A 135 10.73 -2.44 6.32
CA SER A 135 10.76 -3.22 7.57
C SER A 135 10.36 -2.38 8.78
N GLU A 136 10.88 -1.15 8.89
CA GLU A 136 10.52 -0.22 9.98
C GLU A 136 9.04 0.19 9.92
N LEU A 137 8.51 0.47 8.72
CA LEU A 137 7.09 0.78 8.52
C LEU A 137 6.19 -0.42 8.84
N LEU A 138 6.56 -1.62 8.40
CA LEU A 138 5.81 -2.84 8.65
C LEU A 138 5.77 -3.18 10.15
N GLN A 139 6.88 -2.99 10.87
CA GLN A 139 6.87 -3.13 12.33
C GLN A 139 5.89 -2.16 12.99
N LYS A 140 5.89 -0.88 12.56
CA LYS A 140 4.96 0.13 13.09
C LYS A 140 3.52 -0.21 12.72
N ALA A 141 3.24 -0.64 11.48
CA ALA A 141 1.92 -1.09 11.05
C ALA A 141 1.38 -2.19 11.96
N ILE A 142 2.21 -3.21 12.25
CA ILE A 142 1.84 -4.32 13.15
C ILE A 142 1.58 -3.80 14.57
N ASN A 143 2.38 -2.85 15.07
CA ASN A 143 2.19 -2.31 16.42
C ASN A 143 0.81 -1.64 16.56
N VAL A 144 0.46 -0.76 15.61
CA VAL A 144 -0.77 0.05 15.68
C VAL A 144 -2.02 -0.66 15.13
N LEU A 145 -1.88 -1.83 14.53
CA LEU A 145 -3.01 -2.66 14.11
C LEU A 145 -3.60 -3.38 15.35
N LYS A 146 -4.91 -3.39 15.50
CA LYS A 146 -5.60 -4.14 16.57
C LYS A 146 -5.32 -5.65 16.44
N PRO A 147 -5.13 -6.39 17.54
CA PRO A 147 -4.96 -7.84 17.50
C PRO A 147 -6.13 -8.54 16.79
N GLY A 148 -5.84 -9.55 15.97
CA GLY A 148 -6.84 -10.27 15.16
C GLY A 148 -7.29 -9.55 13.89
N ASN A 149 -6.91 -8.30 13.71
CA ASN A 149 -7.31 -7.49 12.57
C ASN A 149 -6.30 -7.59 11.41
N GLU A 150 -6.67 -7.06 10.25
CA GLU A 150 -6.00 -7.28 8.98
C GLU A 150 -5.38 -6.00 8.41
N MET A 151 -4.27 -6.17 7.75
CA MET A 151 -3.61 -5.12 6.98
C MET A 151 -3.25 -5.60 5.58
N VAL A 152 -3.08 -4.66 4.67
CA VAL A 152 -2.51 -4.92 3.35
C VAL A 152 -1.14 -4.27 3.26
N TYR A 153 -0.15 -5.08 2.90
CA TYR A 153 1.19 -4.66 2.51
C TYR A 153 1.31 -4.71 1.00
N SER A 154 1.82 -3.65 0.39
CA SER A 154 2.04 -3.60 -1.05
C SER A 154 3.27 -2.77 -1.42
N THR A 155 3.81 -3.05 -2.61
CA THR A 155 4.92 -2.30 -3.22
C THR A 155 4.76 -2.31 -4.74
N CYS A 156 5.24 -1.26 -5.42
CA CYS A 156 5.46 -1.31 -6.87
C CYS A 156 6.83 -1.94 -7.20
N SER A 157 7.18 -3.02 -6.49
CA SER A 157 8.39 -3.81 -6.68
C SER A 157 8.06 -5.27 -6.97
N ILE A 158 8.88 -5.91 -7.79
CA ILE A 158 8.84 -7.36 -8.05
C ILE A 158 10.00 -8.11 -7.35
N LEU A 159 10.79 -7.41 -6.54
CA LEU A 159 11.94 -7.98 -5.84
C LEU A 159 11.51 -8.66 -4.55
N GLN A 160 12.01 -9.87 -4.32
CA GLN A 160 11.69 -10.66 -3.14
C GLN A 160 12.18 -10.02 -1.84
N GLU A 161 13.32 -9.33 -1.89
CA GLU A 161 13.91 -8.61 -0.75
C GLU A 161 12.97 -7.54 -0.20
N GLU A 162 12.25 -6.84 -1.09
CA GLU A 162 11.30 -5.80 -0.73
C GLU A 162 9.90 -6.36 -0.39
N ASN A 163 9.61 -7.59 -0.77
CA ASN A 163 8.31 -8.24 -0.72
C ASN A 163 8.29 -9.39 0.30
N GLU A 164 8.40 -10.62 -0.19
CA GLU A 164 8.23 -11.83 0.63
C GLU A 164 9.24 -11.95 1.76
N GLU A 165 10.51 -11.61 1.50
CA GLU A 165 11.55 -11.71 2.53
C GLU A 165 11.31 -10.72 3.67
N ASN A 166 10.72 -9.58 3.36
CA ASN A 166 10.38 -8.57 4.36
C ASN A 166 9.23 -9.03 5.26
N ILE A 167 8.12 -9.50 4.69
CA ILE A 167 6.98 -10.00 5.49
C ILE A 167 7.32 -11.31 6.22
N GLN A 168 8.15 -12.18 5.64
CA GLN A 168 8.56 -13.45 6.21
C GLN A 168 9.25 -13.28 7.59
N LYS A 169 9.97 -12.17 7.80
CA LYS A 169 10.60 -11.84 9.09
C LYS A 169 9.57 -11.78 10.21
N TYR A 170 8.40 -11.21 9.95
CA TYR A 170 7.33 -11.00 10.93
C TYR A 170 6.44 -12.24 11.08
N ILE A 171 6.28 -13.04 10.03
CA ILE A 171 5.64 -14.35 10.09
C ILE A 171 6.46 -15.28 10.99
N LYS A 172 7.79 -15.38 10.78
CA LYS A 172 8.69 -16.19 11.60
C LYS A 172 8.72 -15.78 13.08
N LYS A 173 8.54 -14.49 13.37
CA LYS A 173 8.40 -13.98 14.75
C LYS A 173 7.04 -14.28 15.37
N GLY A 174 6.10 -14.86 14.63
CA GLY A 174 4.75 -15.16 15.09
C GLY A 174 3.87 -13.94 15.32
N LEU A 175 4.21 -12.79 14.73
CA LEU A 175 3.47 -11.52 14.90
C LEU A 175 2.30 -11.40 13.95
N VAL A 176 2.44 -11.94 12.75
CA VAL A 176 1.39 -11.94 11.72
C VAL A 176 1.29 -13.30 11.04
N GLU A 177 0.18 -13.50 10.36
CA GLU A 177 -0.05 -14.64 9.45
C GLU A 177 -0.60 -14.13 8.11
N ILE A 178 -0.45 -14.93 7.05
CA ILE A 178 -1.05 -14.62 5.74
C ILE A 178 -2.55 -14.87 5.80
N VAL A 179 -3.33 -13.92 5.30
CA VAL A 179 -4.71 -14.12 4.88
C VAL A 179 -4.69 -14.33 3.37
N PRO A 180 -4.97 -15.54 2.87
CA PRO A 180 -4.83 -15.83 1.46
C PRO A 180 -5.72 -14.93 0.59
N ILE A 181 -5.13 -14.32 -0.43
CA ILE A 181 -5.85 -13.60 -1.46
C ILE A 181 -6.50 -14.64 -2.38
N ASN A 182 -7.80 -14.51 -2.64
CA ASN A 182 -8.48 -15.39 -3.59
C ASN A 182 -8.04 -15.08 -5.03
N LEU A 183 -7.01 -15.75 -5.50
CA LEU A 183 -6.40 -15.50 -6.82
C LEU A 183 -7.36 -15.82 -7.99
N MET A 184 -8.42 -16.61 -7.78
CA MET A 184 -9.43 -16.89 -8.81
C MET A 184 -10.22 -15.63 -9.20
N GLN A 185 -10.39 -14.69 -8.27
CA GLN A 185 -11.03 -13.39 -8.57
C GLN A 185 -10.18 -12.48 -9.47
N TYR A 186 -8.90 -12.82 -9.61
CA TYR A 186 -7.91 -12.04 -10.36
C TYR A 186 -7.24 -12.91 -11.45
N GLU A 187 -7.94 -13.91 -11.97
CA GLU A 187 -7.37 -14.90 -12.91
C GLU A 187 -6.77 -14.25 -14.15
N GLU A 188 -7.43 -13.22 -14.67
CA GLU A 188 -7.00 -12.48 -15.87
C GLU A 188 -5.77 -11.58 -15.65
N ILE A 189 -5.40 -11.30 -14.40
CA ILE A 189 -4.22 -10.49 -14.10
C ILE A 189 -2.97 -11.36 -14.26
N PRO A 190 -1.97 -10.94 -15.06
CA PRO A 190 -0.72 -11.68 -15.20
C PRO A 190 0.04 -11.70 -13.88
N LYS A 191 0.57 -12.88 -13.50
CA LYS A 191 1.24 -13.07 -12.20
C LYS A 191 2.62 -13.67 -12.35
N LEU A 192 3.53 -13.18 -11.53
CA LEU A 192 4.81 -13.83 -11.24
C LEU A 192 4.63 -14.84 -10.09
N PRO A 193 5.42 -15.93 -10.05
CA PRO A 193 5.39 -16.84 -8.92
C PRO A 193 5.85 -16.14 -7.63
N THR A 194 5.20 -16.47 -6.51
CA THR A 194 5.56 -15.97 -5.18
C THR A 194 6.06 -17.11 -4.29
N LYS A 195 6.99 -16.80 -3.36
CA LYS A 195 7.52 -17.78 -2.39
C LYS A 195 6.57 -18.03 -1.22
N ILE A 196 5.58 -17.17 -1.02
CA ILE A 196 4.61 -17.26 0.07
C ILE A 196 3.23 -17.45 -0.55
N GLU A 197 2.65 -18.61 -0.35
CA GLU A 197 1.30 -18.91 -0.81
C GLU A 197 0.27 -17.92 -0.26
N GLY A 198 -0.71 -17.54 -1.07
CA GLY A 198 -1.73 -16.57 -0.70
C GLY A 198 -1.33 -15.10 -0.89
N THR A 199 -0.12 -14.83 -1.36
CA THR A 199 0.31 -13.50 -1.82
C THR A 199 0.18 -13.39 -3.34
N MET A 200 0.22 -12.16 -3.88
CA MET A 200 0.14 -11.92 -5.32
C MET A 200 1.27 -10.99 -5.76
N CYS A 201 2.00 -11.41 -6.79
CA CYS A 201 2.95 -10.55 -7.50
C CYS A 201 2.48 -10.41 -8.96
N ILE A 202 2.18 -9.19 -9.38
CA ILE A 202 1.71 -8.90 -10.73
C ILE A 202 2.91 -8.84 -11.67
N CYS A 203 2.82 -9.57 -12.79
CA CYS A 203 3.80 -9.49 -13.86
C CYS A 203 3.55 -8.20 -14.67
N PRO A 204 4.56 -7.34 -14.87
CA PRO A 204 4.38 -6.15 -15.68
C PRO A 204 4.10 -6.50 -17.14
N ASP A 205 3.12 -5.83 -17.74
CA ASP A 205 2.78 -5.90 -19.15
C ASP A 205 2.32 -4.53 -19.70
N GLU A 206 1.57 -4.50 -20.80
CA GLU A 206 1.07 -3.26 -21.40
C GLU A 206 0.01 -2.54 -20.54
N LEU A 207 -0.71 -3.27 -19.67
CA LEU A 207 -1.81 -2.76 -18.85
C LEU A 207 -1.43 -2.62 -17.37
N TYR A 208 -0.58 -3.54 -16.89
CA TYR A 208 -0.23 -3.66 -15.48
C TYR A 208 1.21 -3.31 -15.23
N GLU A 209 1.45 -2.54 -14.19
CA GLU A 209 2.79 -2.38 -13.60
C GLU A 209 3.09 -3.61 -12.74
N GLY A 210 4.38 -3.96 -12.62
CA GLY A 210 4.83 -4.96 -11.66
C GLY A 210 4.52 -4.50 -10.24
N PHE A 211 3.84 -5.34 -9.45
CA PHE A 211 3.30 -4.93 -8.17
C PHE A 211 3.12 -6.13 -7.24
N PHE A 212 3.44 -5.96 -5.97
CA PHE A 212 3.25 -7.00 -4.97
C PHE A 212 2.17 -6.63 -3.97
N VAL A 213 1.34 -7.62 -3.58
CA VAL A 213 0.31 -7.46 -2.55
C VAL A 213 0.28 -8.68 -1.63
N ALA A 214 0.23 -8.42 -0.33
CA ALA A 214 -0.01 -9.41 0.71
C ALA A 214 -1.06 -8.90 1.70
N LYS A 215 -2.02 -9.74 2.07
CA LYS A 215 -2.96 -9.49 3.16
C LYS A 215 -2.48 -10.23 4.40
N LEU A 216 -2.30 -9.52 5.49
CA LEU A 216 -1.73 -10.03 6.74
C LEU A 216 -2.74 -9.84 7.86
N ARG A 217 -2.80 -10.79 8.80
CA ARG A 217 -3.55 -10.67 10.05
C ARG A 217 -2.60 -10.62 11.22
N LYS A 218 -2.77 -9.65 12.11
CA LYS A 218 -2.04 -9.60 13.39
C LYS A 218 -2.52 -10.72 14.30
N LYS A 219 -1.61 -11.54 14.79
CA LYS A 219 -1.96 -12.61 15.73
C LYS A 219 -2.44 -12.06 17.08
N THR A 220 -3.45 -12.67 17.64
CA THR A 220 -3.81 -12.51 19.05
C THR A 220 -2.80 -13.26 19.89
N LYS A 221 -2.20 -12.59 20.87
CA LYS A 221 -1.35 -13.26 21.85
C LYS A 221 -2.17 -14.18 22.73
#